data_3fc75b6f448a99cb300dbb113267e822
#
_entry.id   3fc75b6f448a99cb300dbb113267e822
#
_cell.length_a   1.000
_cell.length_b   1.000
_cell.length_c   1.000
_cell.angle_alpha   90.00
_cell.angle_beta   90.00
_cell.angle_gamma   90.00
#
_symmetry.space_group_name_H-M   'P 1'
#
loop_
_entity.id
_entity.type
_entity.pdbx_description
1 polymer ?
#
loop_
_entity_poly.entity_id
_entity_poly.type
_entity_poly.pdbx_seq_one_letter_code
_entity_poly.pdbx_strand_id
1 'polypeptide(L)'
;EGSIRLIHERLNSTSLATAARKSPFTRSAETLLLCHAGYFAVELRGNPTEAVEAATFFAQILAALCRTAEPLGVFALESLQKPGFYIEAAQPAKHGQIPILSVIRAGVSTDFGEDYIATYGLGAFSQPELEVDLGSFPTQAGAMLTFGIIERILSGHFTTEASSVRFGVDQDNLEQRNILRAPGRVVEGEALRLVLPGEPTNDSELPQA
;
A
#
# COMPACT_ATOMS: atom_id res chain seq x y z
N GLU A 1 -17.10 -0.51 14.65
CA GLU A 1 -18.12 -1.46 14.18
C GLU A 1 -17.58 -2.24 12.99
N GLY A 2 -17.83 -3.56 12.95
CA GLY A 2 -17.38 -4.42 11.86
C GLY A 2 -18.49 -5.33 11.35
N SER A 3 -18.43 -5.67 10.07
CA SER A 3 -19.36 -6.63 9.47
C SER A 3 -18.63 -7.62 8.56
N ILE A 4 -19.08 -8.87 8.59
CA ILE A 4 -18.68 -9.91 7.65
C ILE A 4 -19.97 -10.39 7.00
N ARG A 5 -20.09 -10.32 5.68
CA ARG A 5 -21.25 -10.74 4.92
C ARG A 5 -20.85 -11.76 3.87
N LEU A 6 -21.56 -12.88 3.83
CA LEU A 6 -21.48 -13.81 2.71
C LEU A 6 -22.45 -13.37 1.62
N ILE A 7 -21.96 -13.19 0.42
CA ILE A 7 -22.74 -12.76 -0.74
C ILE A 7 -22.67 -13.87 -1.79
N HIS A 8 -23.84 -14.41 -2.16
CA HIS A 8 -23.98 -15.50 -3.13
C HIS A 8 -24.10 -14.99 -4.57
N GLU A 9 -23.44 -13.91 -4.86
CA GLU A 9 -23.37 -13.33 -6.21
C GLU A 9 -21.93 -13.21 -6.65
N ARG A 10 -21.70 -13.21 -7.96
CA ARG A 10 -20.35 -12.95 -8.49
C ARG A 10 -20.02 -11.48 -8.37
N LEU A 11 -18.76 -11.19 -8.01
CA LEU A 11 -18.23 -9.84 -8.09
C LEU A 11 -18.26 -9.32 -9.53
N ASN A 12 -18.44 -8.01 -9.68
CA ASN A 12 -18.43 -7.35 -10.98
C ASN A 12 -17.12 -7.66 -11.73
N SER A 13 -17.25 -8.23 -12.93
CA SER A 13 -16.14 -8.67 -13.76
C SER A 13 -15.19 -7.53 -14.14
N THR A 14 -15.67 -6.30 -14.31
CA THR A 14 -14.86 -5.16 -14.71
C THR A 14 -13.89 -4.75 -13.59
N SER A 15 -14.38 -4.61 -12.36
CA SER A 15 -13.55 -4.27 -11.19
C SER A 15 -12.50 -5.34 -10.92
N LEU A 16 -12.90 -6.61 -11.04
CA LEU A 16 -12.00 -7.74 -10.86
C LEU A 16 -10.95 -7.83 -11.97
N ALA A 17 -11.31 -7.60 -13.24
CA ALA A 17 -10.36 -7.59 -14.35
C ALA A 17 -9.32 -6.49 -14.18
N THR A 18 -9.73 -5.31 -13.72
CA THR A 18 -8.81 -4.21 -13.40
C THR A 18 -7.86 -4.58 -12.24
N ALA A 19 -8.39 -5.16 -11.17
CA ALA A 19 -7.60 -5.63 -10.04
C ALA A 19 -6.65 -6.76 -10.41
N ALA A 20 -7.09 -7.67 -11.29
CA ALA A 20 -6.26 -8.76 -11.79
C ALA A 20 -5.04 -8.24 -12.58
N ARG A 21 -5.20 -7.17 -13.35
CA ARG A 21 -4.08 -6.53 -14.06
C ARG A 21 -3.04 -5.92 -13.13
N LYS A 22 -3.46 -5.44 -11.97
CA LYS A 22 -2.61 -4.87 -10.91
C LYS A 22 -2.06 -5.95 -9.96
N SER A 23 -2.35 -7.23 -10.21
CA SER A 23 -1.99 -8.35 -9.35
C SER A 23 -0.74 -9.07 -9.87
N PRO A 24 0.16 -9.53 -9.00
CA PRO A 24 1.27 -10.41 -9.37
C PRO A 24 0.81 -11.79 -9.88
N PHE A 25 -0.49 -12.07 -9.86
CA PHE A 25 -1.12 -13.35 -10.27
C PHE A 25 -1.77 -13.34 -11.64
N THR A 26 -1.49 -12.41 -12.50
CA THR A 26 -2.25 -12.12 -13.71
C THR A 26 -2.70 -13.31 -14.55
N ARG A 27 -1.94 -14.41 -14.63
CA ARG A 27 -2.32 -15.58 -15.43
C ARG A 27 -3.33 -16.53 -14.79
N SER A 28 -3.38 -16.59 -13.46
CA SER A 28 -4.35 -17.43 -12.73
C SER A 28 -5.59 -16.63 -12.30
N ALA A 29 -5.47 -15.32 -12.21
CA ALA A 29 -6.56 -14.46 -11.72
C ALA A 29 -7.80 -14.52 -12.62
N GLU A 30 -7.65 -14.49 -13.94
CA GLU A 30 -8.79 -14.56 -14.86
C GLU A 30 -9.59 -15.86 -14.70
N THR A 31 -8.89 -17.00 -14.58
CA THR A 31 -9.56 -18.30 -14.35
C THR A 31 -10.26 -18.33 -12.98
N LEU A 32 -9.63 -17.81 -11.95
CA LEU A 32 -10.22 -17.72 -10.61
C LEU A 32 -11.48 -16.84 -10.59
N LEU A 33 -11.47 -15.74 -11.33
CA LEU A 33 -12.60 -14.82 -11.45
C LEU A 33 -13.82 -15.48 -12.10
N LEU A 34 -13.60 -16.40 -13.02
CA LEU A 34 -14.67 -17.13 -13.71
C LEU A 34 -15.27 -18.25 -12.86
N CYS A 35 -14.53 -18.77 -11.90
CA CYS A 35 -14.92 -19.95 -11.11
C CYS A 35 -15.59 -19.63 -9.76
N HIS A 36 -15.51 -18.38 -9.25
CA HIS A 36 -16.13 -18.08 -7.95
C HIS A 36 -17.65 -18.05 -8.04
N ALA A 37 -18.31 -18.57 -7.00
CA ALA A 37 -19.78 -18.62 -6.89
C ALA A 37 -20.33 -17.54 -5.93
N GLY A 38 -19.47 -16.97 -5.10
CA GLY A 38 -19.81 -15.94 -4.12
C GLY A 38 -18.55 -15.37 -3.47
N TYR A 39 -18.72 -14.44 -2.54
CA TYR A 39 -17.60 -13.81 -1.82
C TYR A 39 -17.98 -13.39 -0.41
N PHE A 40 -16.99 -13.28 0.44
CA PHE A 40 -17.12 -12.62 1.72
C PHE A 40 -16.75 -11.14 1.58
N ALA A 41 -17.66 -10.25 1.97
CA ALA A 41 -17.37 -8.84 2.14
C ALA A 41 -17.02 -8.58 3.60
N VAL A 42 -15.80 -8.09 3.84
CA VAL A 42 -15.32 -7.72 5.18
C VAL A 42 -15.15 -6.21 5.21
N GLU A 43 -15.85 -5.58 6.13
CA GLU A 43 -15.82 -4.14 6.31
C GLU A 43 -15.60 -3.83 7.80
N LEU A 44 -14.64 -2.97 8.11
CA LEU A 44 -14.47 -2.38 9.41
C LEU A 44 -14.64 -0.87 9.31
N ARG A 45 -15.46 -0.32 10.20
CA ARG A 45 -15.63 1.12 10.40
C ARG A 45 -15.20 1.46 11.80
N GLY A 46 -14.29 2.39 11.94
CA GLY A 46 -13.76 2.82 13.24
C GLY A 46 -13.57 4.33 13.28
N ASN A 47 -13.15 4.79 14.44
CA ASN A 47 -12.70 6.15 14.62
C ASN A 47 -11.28 6.26 14.03
N PRO A 48 -10.92 7.34 13.33
CA PRO A 48 -9.55 7.58 12.86
C PRO A 48 -8.47 7.45 13.93
N THR A 49 -8.77 7.77 15.18
CA THR A 49 -7.84 7.62 16.32
C THR A 49 -7.54 6.17 16.68
N GLU A 50 -8.36 5.22 16.26
CA GLU A 50 -8.23 3.78 16.49
C GLU A 50 -7.89 3.03 15.19
N ALA A 51 -7.50 3.76 14.15
CA ALA A 51 -7.30 3.19 12.79
C ALA A 51 -6.25 2.06 12.79
N VAL A 52 -5.18 2.18 13.55
CA VAL A 52 -4.12 1.16 13.64
C VAL A 52 -4.64 -0.11 14.32
N GLU A 53 -5.42 0.02 15.40
CA GLU A 53 -6.03 -1.12 16.08
C GLU A 53 -7.06 -1.81 15.18
N ALA A 54 -7.90 -1.01 14.52
CA ALA A 54 -8.88 -1.52 13.56
C ALA A 54 -8.20 -2.25 12.40
N ALA A 55 -7.12 -1.71 11.85
CA ALA A 55 -6.33 -2.34 10.79
C ALA A 55 -5.70 -3.66 11.24
N THR A 56 -5.18 -3.71 12.47
CA THR A 56 -4.61 -4.91 13.07
C THR A 56 -5.68 -6.00 13.21
N PHE A 57 -6.84 -5.64 13.71
CA PHE A 57 -7.98 -6.55 13.84
C PHE A 57 -8.51 -7.02 12.49
N PHE A 58 -8.58 -6.12 11.51
CA PHE A 58 -8.96 -6.45 10.13
C PHE A 58 -8.02 -7.47 9.51
N ALA A 59 -6.71 -7.29 9.65
CA ALA A 59 -5.71 -8.22 9.15
C ALA A 59 -5.85 -9.62 9.79
N GLN A 60 -6.15 -9.69 11.09
CA GLN A 60 -6.39 -10.94 11.78
C GLN A 60 -7.66 -11.65 11.29
N ILE A 61 -8.75 -10.91 11.04
CA ILE A 61 -9.99 -11.45 10.46
C ILE A 61 -9.72 -12.00 9.06
N LEU A 62 -9.05 -11.24 8.19
CA LEU A 62 -8.71 -11.69 6.84
C LEU A 62 -7.87 -12.97 6.87
N ALA A 63 -6.85 -13.00 7.71
CA ALA A 63 -6.00 -14.18 7.84
C ALA A 63 -6.77 -15.40 8.37
N ALA A 64 -7.72 -15.22 9.28
CA ALA A 64 -8.57 -16.29 9.79
C ALA A 64 -9.50 -16.81 8.67
N LEU A 65 -10.17 -15.95 7.94
CA LEU A 65 -11.00 -16.32 6.79
C LEU A 65 -10.19 -17.05 5.71
N CYS A 66 -8.98 -16.58 5.42
CA CYS A 66 -8.10 -17.23 4.45
C CYS A 66 -7.69 -18.66 4.86
N ARG A 67 -7.62 -18.96 6.16
CA ARG A 67 -7.30 -20.30 6.67
C ARG A 67 -8.50 -21.23 6.72
N THR A 68 -9.69 -20.71 7.01
CA THR A 68 -10.88 -21.52 7.30
C THR A 68 -11.81 -21.68 6.13
N ALA A 69 -11.93 -20.66 5.28
CA ALA A 69 -12.84 -20.65 4.14
C ALA A 69 -12.16 -21.03 2.80
N GLU A 70 -10.83 -21.17 2.80
CA GLU A 70 -10.02 -21.50 1.60
C GLU A 70 -10.43 -20.71 0.34
N PRO A 71 -10.49 -19.35 0.43
CA PRO A 71 -10.96 -18.55 -0.70
C PRO A 71 -9.99 -18.67 -1.88
N LEU A 72 -10.51 -18.53 -3.09
CA LEU A 72 -9.71 -18.54 -4.32
C LEU A 72 -8.74 -17.35 -4.40
N GLY A 73 -9.13 -16.22 -3.83
CA GLY A 73 -8.34 -14.99 -3.80
C GLY A 73 -8.94 -13.98 -2.85
N VAL A 74 -8.19 -12.93 -2.56
CA VAL A 74 -8.63 -11.79 -1.74
C VAL A 74 -8.49 -10.53 -2.57
N PHE A 75 -9.61 -9.83 -2.77
CA PHE A 75 -9.66 -8.53 -3.42
C PHE A 75 -9.63 -7.43 -2.36
N ALA A 76 -8.55 -6.68 -2.30
CA ALA A 76 -8.40 -5.54 -1.42
C ALA A 76 -7.45 -4.51 -2.03
N LEU A 77 -7.63 -3.23 -1.70
CA LEU A 77 -6.79 -2.12 -2.16
C LEU A 77 -6.59 -2.15 -3.69
N GLU A 78 -7.67 -2.37 -4.43
CA GLU A 78 -7.68 -2.48 -5.90
C GLU A 78 -6.75 -3.56 -6.48
N SER A 79 -6.38 -4.55 -5.70
CA SER A 79 -5.50 -5.64 -6.09
C SER A 79 -6.10 -6.99 -5.69
N LEU A 80 -5.83 -8.01 -6.49
CA LEU A 80 -6.18 -9.39 -6.18
C LEU A 80 -4.94 -10.12 -5.71
N GLN A 81 -4.98 -10.71 -4.52
CA GLN A 81 -3.86 -11.41 -3.90
C GLN A 81 -4.23 -12.85 -3.55
N LYS A 82 -3.22 -13.73 -3.44
CA LYS A 82 -3.41 -15.09 -2.91
C LYS A 82 -3.80 -15.06 -1.44
N PRO A 83 -4.62 -15.99 -0.96
CA PRO A 83 -4.95 -16.10 0.46
C PRO A 83 -3.69 -16.20 1.33
N GLY A 84 -2.68 -16.95 0.89
CA GLY A 84 -1.40 -17.09 1.59
C GLY A 84 -0.70 -15.77 1.87
N PHE A 85 -0.80 -14.80 0.97
CA PHE A 85 -0.23 -13.46 1.18
C PHE A 85 -0.82 -12.81 2.45
N TYR A 86 -2.14 -12.84 2.63
CA TYR A 86 -2.77 -12.23 3.82
C TYR A 86 -2.49 -13.00 5.10
N ILE A 87 -2.31 -14.32 5.01
CA ILE A 87 -1.90 -15.13 6.16
C ILE A 87 -0.51 -14.71 6.65
N GLU A 88 0.42 -14.50 5.72
CA GLU A 88 1.78 -14.03 6.04
C GLU A 88 1.80 -12.57 6.48
N ALA A 89 1.12 -11.69 5.74
CA ALA A 89 1.07 -10.25 6.01
C ALA A 89 0.46 -9.90 7.38
N ALA A 90 -0.37 -10.79 7.94
CA ALA A 90 -0.95 -10.62 9.27
C ALA A 90 -0.06 -11.10 10.43
N GLN A 91 1.08 -11.78 10.16
CA GLN A 91 1.94 -12.31 11.25
C GLN A 91 2.47 -11.23 12.20
N PRO A 92 2.86 -10.01 11.74
CA PRO A 92 3.32 -8.94 12.62
C PRO A 92 2.32 -8.62 13.75
N ALA A 93 1.01 -8.71 13.47
CA ALA A 93 -0.05 -8.45 14.45
C ALA A 93 0.02 -9.35 15.68
N LYS A 94 0.56 -10.56 15.57
CA LYS A 94 0.73 -11.49 16.72
C LYS A 94 1.79 -11.01 17.71
N HIS A 95 2.67 -10.14 17.26
CA HIS A 95 3.76 -9.58 18.05
C HIS A 95 3.51 -8.11 18.42
N GLY A 96 2.25 -7.63 18.26
CA GLY A 96 1.88 -6.25 18.54
C GLY A 96 2.43 -5.24 17.53
N GLN A 97 2.90 -5.71 16.36
CA GLN A 97 3.38 -4.86 15.28
C GLN A 97 2.26 -4.58 14.28
N ILE A 98 2.35 -3.45 13.59
CA ILE A 98 1.35 -3.05 12.58
C ILE A 98 1.50 -3.96 11.35
N PRO A 99 0.42 -4.65 10.91
CA PRO A 99 0.45 -5.53 9.74
C PRO A 99 0.32 -4.71 8.43
N ILE A 100 1.30 -3.87 8.14
CA ILE A 100 1.27 -2.88 7.06
C ILE A 100 0.85 -3.49 5.72
N LEU A 101 1.45 -4.62 5.33
CA LEU A 101 1.18 -5.29 4.06
C LEU A 101 -0.25 -5.81 3.90
N SER A 102 -1.00 -5.95 5.00
CA SER A 102 -2.41 -6.34 4.96
C SER A 102 -3.35 -5.17 4.65
N VAL A 103 -2.93 -3.94 4.90
CA VAL A 103 -3.80 -2.76 4.90
C VAL A 103 -3.28 -1.62 4.02
N ILE A 104 -2.02 -1.69 3.59
CA ILE A 104 -1.42 -0.74 2.66
C ILE A 104 -0.76 -1.51 1.53
N ARG A 105 -1.07 -1.14 0.30
CA ARG A 105 -0.40 -1.61 -0.89
C ARG A 105 0.64 -0.58 -1.33
N ALA A 106 1.82 -1.02 -1.68
CA ALA A 106 2.77 -0.25 -2.46
C ALA A 106 2.87 -0.86 -3.87
N GLY A 107 2.79 -0.03 -4.87
CA GLY A 107 2.88 -0.44 -6.27
C GLY A 107 3.94 0.37 -7.01
N VAL A 108 4.68 -0.28 -7.91
CA VAL A 108 5.58 0.41 -8.83
C VAL A 108 4.77 0.90 -10.02
N SER A 109 4.91 2.16 -10.36
CA SER A 109 4.39 2.76 -11.59
C SER A 109 5.55 3.26 -12.44
N THR A 110 5.48 2.99 -13.73
CA THR A 110 6.43 3.46 -14.74
C THR A 110 5.81 4.56 -15.59
N ASP A 111 4.71 5.16 -15.11
CA ASP A 111 4.06 6.25 -15.79
C ASP A 111 4.99 7.48 -15.79
N PHE A 112 4.93 8.26 -16.87
CA PHE A 112 5.77 9.46 -17.07
C PHE A 112 7.26 9.21 -17.37
N GLY A 113 7.68 7.96 -17.66
CA GLY A 113 9.08 7.66 -18.02
C GLY A 113 10.04 7.58 -16.83
N GLU A 114 9.52 7.64 -15.62
CA GLU A 114 10.24 7.52 -14.35
C GLU A 114 9.63 6.40 -13.50
N ASP A 115 10.43 5.76 -12.66
CA ASP A 115 9.96 4.71 -11.77
C ASP A 115 9.54 5.31 -10.43
N TYR A 116 8.26 5.13 -10.08
CA TYR A 116 7.69 5.57 -8.81
C TYR A 116 7.23 4.37 -7.99
N ILE A 117 7.34 4.49 -6.67
CA ILE A 117 6.57 3.66 -5.76
C ILE A 117 5.46 4.54 -5.18
N ALA A 118 4.21 4.12 -5.40
CA ALA A 118 3.04 4.79 -4.83
C ALA A 118 2.32 3.88 -3.84
N THR A 119 1.85 4.45 -2.74
CA THR A 119 1.06 3.73 -1.75
C THR A 119 -0.43 3.88 -2.01
N TYR A 120 -1.20 2.94 -1.46
CA TYR A 120 -2.66 2.96 -1.46
C TYR A 120 -3.15 2.37 -0.15
N GLY A 121 -3.95 3.15 0.57
CA GLY A 121 -4.52 2.74 1.85
C GLY A 121 -4.15 3.63 3.04
N LEU A 122 -3.20 4.56 2.90
CA LEU A 122 -2.87 5.52 3.96
C LEU A 122 -4.03 6.46 4.29
N GLY A 123 -4.92 6.72 3.32
CA GLY A 123 -6.13 7.50 3.54
C GLY A 123 -7.04 6.94 4.65
N ALA A 124 -7.06 5.61 4.87
CA ALA A 124 -7.79 4.98 5.96
C ALA A 124 -7.26 5.40 7.36
N PHE A 125 -6.03 5.90 7.42
CA PHE A 125 -5.36 6.41 8.63
C PHE A 125 -5.36 7.94 8.67
N SER A 126 -6.15 8.60 7.83
CA SER A 126 -6.17 10.07 7.68
C SER A 126 -4.81 10.65 7.29
N GLN A 127 -4.02 9.88 6.56
CA GLN A 127 -2.71 10.29 6.04
C GLN A 127 -2.76 10.38 4.51
N PRO A 128 -2.06 11.35 3.91
CA PRO A 128 -1.86 11.37 2.46
C PRO A 128 -1.10 10.12 2.00
N GLU A 129 -1.35 9.69 0.77
CA GLU A 129 -0.56 8.61 0.16
C GLU A 129 0.89 9.06 -0.03
N LEU A 130 1.81 8.10 -0.04
CA LEU A 130 3.24 8.33 -0.24
C LEU A 130 3.63 8.01 -1.68
N GLU A 131 4.31 8.93 -2.34
CA GLU A 131 4.97 8.73 -3.62
C GLU A 131 6.48 8.83 -3.44
N VAL A 132 7.21 7.82 -3.87
CA VAL A 132 8.67 7.79 -3.87
C VAL A 132 9.14 7.75 -5.30
N ASP A 133 9.77 8.83 -5.73
CA ASP A 133 10.46 8.90 -7.01
C ASP A 133 11.81 8.20 -6.87
N LEU A 134 11.97 7.10 -7.60
CA LEU A 134 13.16 6.26 -7.49
C LEU A 134 14.38 6.84 -8.20
N GLY A 135 14.17 7.62 -9.28
CA GLY A 135 15.28 8.00 -10.14
C GLY A 135 16.08 6.77 -10.58
N SER A 136 17.37 6.73 -10.26
CA SER A 136 18.23 5.58 -10.49
C SER A 136 18.32 4.60 -9.29
N PHE A 137 17.54 4.82 -8.24
CA PHE A 137 17.59 4.03 -7.02
C PHE A 137 16.98 2.64 -7.24
N PRO A 138 17.61 1.55 -6.73
CA PRO A 138 17.07 0.21 -6.93
C PRO A 138 15.66 0.05 -6.35
N THR A 139 14.72 -0.45 -7.15
CA THR A 139 13.30 -0.61 -6.78
C THR A 139 13.10 -1.36 -5.46
N GLN A 140 13.88 -2.43 -5.22
CA GLN A 140 13.79 -3.19 -3.97
C GLN A 140 14.18 -2.35 -2.76
N ALA A 141 15.25 -1.58 -2.84
CA ALA A 141 15.69 -0.70 -1.76
C ALA A 141 14.70 0.45 -1.54
N GLY A 142 14.16 1.01 -2.63
CA GLY A 142 13.08 2.01 -2.57
C GLY A 142 11.82 1.46 -1.90
N ALA A 143 11.43 0.22 -2.18
CA ALA A 143 10.30 -0.44 -1.53
C ALA A 143 10.54 -0.62 -0.01
N MET A 144 11.72 -1.06 0.39
CA MET A 144 12.06 -1.19 1.82
C MET A 144 12.01 0.17 2.53
N LEU A 145 12.55 1.22 1.90
CA LEU A 145 12.48 2.58 2.42
C LEU A 145 11.03 3.05 2.56
N THR A 146 10.21 2.82 1.54
CA THR A 146 8.78 3.16 1.54
C THR A 146 8.07 2.53 2.74
N PHE A 147 8.25 1.24 2.98
CA PHE A 147 7.64 0.57 4.13
C PHE A 147 8.17 1.08 5.47
N GLY A 148 9.45 1.41 5.58
CA GLY A 148 10.01 2.04 6.78
C GLY A 148 9.42 3.43 7.07
N ILE A 149 9.11 4.21 6.02
CA ILE A 149 8.43 5.50 6.16
C ILE A 149 6.98 5.28 6.62
N ILE A 150 6.26 4.35 6.00
CA ILE A 150 4.88 4.01 6.37
C ILE A 150 4.81 3.61 7.86
N GLU A 151 5.72 2.75 8.32
CA GLU A 151 5.78 2.34 9.72
C GLU A 151 5.92 3.54 10.66
N ARG A 152 6.78 4.49 10.32
CA ARG A 152 6.99 5.71 11.12
C ARG A 152 5.77 6.63 11.09
N ILE A 153 5.09 6.76 9.94
CA ILE A 153 3.82 7.50 9.82
C ILE A 153 2.77 6.89 10.76
N LEU A 154 2.54 5.59 10.66
CA LEU A 154 1.50 4.90 11.42
C LEU A 154 1.82 4.81 12.91
N SER A 155 3.10 4.81 13.30
CA SER A 155 3.54 4.86 14.70
C SER A 155 3.48 6.27 15.30
N GLY A 156 3.08 7.29 14.54
CA GLY A 156 3.05 8.68 15.02
C GLY A 156 4.42 9.32 15.19
N HIS A 157 5.50 8.65 14.75
CA HIS A 157 6.86 9.19 14.80
C HIS A 157 7.21 10.11 13.63
N PHE A 158 6.23 10.41 12.80
CA PHE A 158 6.41 11.20 11.60
C PHE A 158 5.39 12.33 11.57
N THR A 159 5.86 13.58 11.57
CA THR A 159 5.00 14.75 11.38
C THR A 159 5.07 15.16 9.92
N THR A 160 3.91 15.24 9.27
CA THR A 160 3.80 15.52 7.83
C THR A 160 4.16 16.95 7.42
N GLU A 161 4.49 17.83 8.37
CA GLU A 161 4.71 19.26 8.10
C GLU A 161 6.18 19.62 7.79
N ALA A 162 7.15 18.85 8.25
CA ALA A 162 8.56 19.10 7.97
C ALA A 162 9.41 17.84 8.25
N SER A 163 9.13 16.76 7.57
CA SER A 163 9.82 15.51 7.83
C SER A 163 10.93 15.27 6.83
N SER A 164 12.06 14.82 7.33
CA SER A 164 13.17 14.35 6.52
C SER A 164 13.44 12.89 6.81
N VAL A 165 13.85 12.16 5.79
CA VAL A 165 14.27 10.77 5.87
C VAL A 165 15.77 10.69 5.61
N ARG A 166 16.47 9.93 6.43
CA ARG A 166 17.85 9.55 6.18
C ARG A 166 17.86 8.14 5.61
N PHE A 167 18.55 7.97 4.51
CA PHE A 167 18.74 6.67 3.88
C PHE A 167 20.14 6.61 3.30
N GLY A 168 20.67 5.40 3.11
CA GLY A 168 21.98 5.20 2.51
C GLY A 168 22.21 3.73 2.21
N VAL A 169 23.23 3.47 1.42
CA VAL A 169 23.63 2.11 1.07
C VAL A 169 24.47 1.50 2.20
N ASP A 170 25.11 2.36 3.01
CA ASP A 170 25.89 1.98 4.20
C ASP A 170 25.76 3.05 5.29
N GLN A 171 26.28 2.76 6.49
CA GLN A 171 26.18 3.67 7.65
C GLN A 171 26.98 4.97 7.50
N ASP A 172 27.97 5.00 6.62
CA ASP A 172 28.88 6.13 6.43
C ASP A 172 28.38 7.11 5.34
N ASN A 173 27.45 6.65 4.46
CA ASN A 173 26.88 7.41 3.34
C ASN A 173 25.37 7.61 3.49
N LEU A 174 24.95 8.22 4.60
CA LEU A 174 23.55 8.55 4.83
C LEU A 174 23.19 9.89 4.18
N GLU A 175 22.32 9.86 3.21
CA GLU A 175 21.72 11.05 2.65
C GLU A 175 20.44 11.42 3.40
N GLN A 176 20.21 12.72 3.57
CA GLN A 176 18.98 13.24 4.12
C GLN A 176 18.15 13.89 3.01
N ARG A 177 16.89 13.46 2.87
CA ARG A 177 15.94 14.04 1.92
C ARG A 177 14.68 14.47 2.64
N ASN A 178 14.08 15.53 2.15
CA ASN A 178 12.82 16.02 2.67
C ASN A 178 11.66 15.30 2.00
N ILE A 179 10.64 15.01 2.78
CA ILE A 179 9.34 14.60 2.26
C ILE A 179 8.47 15.84 2.20
N LEU A 180 7.93 16.11 1.02
CA LEU A 180 7.15 17.30 0.75
C LEU A 180 5.69 16.91 0.49
N ARG A 181 4.75 17.74 0.94
CA ARG A 181 3.38 17.67 0.45
C ARG A 181 3.31 18.30 -0.93
N ALA A 182 2.76 17.59 -1.88
CA ALA A 182 2.61 18.04 -3.26
C ALA A 182 1.37 17.39 -3.90
N PRO A 183 0.84 17.94 -4.99
CA PRO A 183 -0.12 17.20 -5.80
C PRO A 183 0.45 15.86 -6.23
N GLY A 184 -0.34 14.79 -6.11
CA GLY A 184 0.07 13.45 -6.54
C GLY A 184 0.35 13.40 -8.03
N ARG A 185 1.36 12.64 -8.44
CA ARG A 185 1.64 12.33 -9.85
C ARG A 185 0.98 11.03 -10.27
N VAL A 186 0.96 10.06 -9.36
CA VAL A 186 0.44 8.70 -9.59
C VAL A 186 -0.85 8.48 -8.80
N VAL A 187 -0.95 9.05 -7.60
CA VAL A 187 -2.15 8.98 -6.76
C VAL A 187 -3.01 10.23 -6.95
N GLU A 188 -4.32 10.08 -6.76
CA GLU A 188 -5.24 11.20 -6.80
C GLU A 188 -5.11 12.08 -5.54
N GLY A 189 -5.15 13.40 -5.72
CA GLY A 189 -5.14 14.35 -4.63
C GLY A 189 -3.75 14.75 -4.16
N GLU A 190 -3.61 15.02 -2.87
CA GLU A 190 -2.36 15.42 -2.23
C GLU A 190 -1.57 14.18 -1.81
N ALA A 191 -0.27 14.19 -2.06
CA ALA A 191 0.64 13.11 -1.70
C ALA A 191 1.81 13.61 -0.86
N LEU A 192 2.40 12.72 -0.08
CA LEU A 192 3.73 12.89 0.49
C LEU A 192 4.76 12.42 -0.55
N ARG A 193 5.56 13.33 -1.06
CA ARG A 193 6.53 13.01 -2.09
C ARG A 193 7.95 12.99 -1.56
N LEU A 194 8.66 11.90 -1.83
CA LEU A 194 10.09 11.73 -1.63
C LEU A 194 10.78 11.52 -2.98
N VAL A 195 11.79 12.33 -3.27
CA VAL A 195 12.64 12.16 -4.45
C VAL A 195 13.96 11.56 -4.01
N LEU A 196 14.27 10.37 -4.50
CA LEU A 196 15.55 9.70 -4.26
C LEU A 196 16.60 10.23 -5.25
N PRO A 197 17.91 10.12 -4.90
CA PRO A 197 18.96 10.60 -5.78
C PRO A 197 18.96 9.81 -7.09
N GLY A 198 18.63 10.52 -8.16
CA GLY A 198 18.88 10.13 -9.54
C GLY A 198 19.88 11.09 -10.16
N GLU A 199 20.26 10.91 -11.42
CA GLU A 199 20.96 11.98 -12.14
C GLU A 199 20.15 13.27 -12.01
N PRO A 200 20.77 14.44 -11.78
CA PRO A 200 20.07 15.68 -11.51
C PRO A 200 19.11 15.99 -12.65
N THR A 201 17.81 15.71 -12.43
CA THR A 201 16.76 16.28 -13.24
C THR A 201 16.84 17.79 -13.05
N ASN A 202 16.93 18.50 -14.15
CA ASN A 202 17.00 19.97 -14.22
C ASN A 202 15.78 20.57 -13.49
N ASP A 203 15.89 20.83 -12.20
CA ASP A 203 14.85 21.43 -11.34
C ASP A 203 14.51 22.91 -11.69
N SER A 204 14.75 23.30 -12.93
CA SER A 204 14.47 24.67 -13.41
C SER A 204 13.01 24.94 -13.80
N GLU A 205 12.08 24.01 -13.58
CA GLU A 205 10.67 24.20 -13.93
C GLU A 205 9.70 24.03 -12.74
N LEU A 206 10.04 24.53 -11.56
CA LEU A 206 9.01 24.82 -10.57
C LEU A 206 8.31 26.14 -10.97
N PRO A 207 7.01 26.15 -11.22
CA PRO A 207 6.30 27.40 -11.45
C PRO A 207 6.43 28.27 -10.19
N GLN A 208 7.09 29.39 -10.35
CA GLN A 208 7.09 30.45 -9.33
C GLN A 208 5.64 30.94 -9.19
N ALA A 209 5.08 30.77 -7.99
CA ALA A 209 3.77 31.27 -7.62
C ALA A 209 3.78 32.79 -7.44
#